data_df5d8ce89db2be305344afa13684ffd2
#
_entry.id   df5d8ce89db2be305344afa13684ffd2
#
_cell.length_a   1.000
_cell.length_b   1.000
_cell.length_c   1.000
_cell.angle_alpha   90.00
_cell.angle_beta   90.00
_cell.angle_gamma   90.00
#
_symmetry.space_group_name_H-M   'P 1'
#
loop_
_entity.id
_entity.type
_entity.pdbx_description
1 polymer ?
#
loop_
_entity_poly.entity_id
_entity_poly.type
_entity_poly.pdbx_seq_one_letter_code
_entity_poly.pdbx_strand_id
1 'polypeptide(L)'
;MASVFGMLQRGAICVVALALSLPALAAEPAHYVLGDISAKTPGQVQPGLLLMGGGDRNFDAMHWFMKKAGNGHIVVLRASQAGEIGEEFFTEVGGIVSVETYVFSDRESASDPAVLRSLKRADGIFLAGGDQSRYVRYWRGTPVGAALDAHVAAGKPLGGTSAGLAMQGEYLYGAMDGGSQISPRALADPLGADNTIETGFLQLALLKGVLTDTHFSERNRLGRLIAFVAKAESMAGRPILGLGVDEDAAVAVEGDGSARVYATAPGAGATIVKGGFAQKQVEDEAMNLDRVDTVIAGADSVLHLPSGRVDKPAAERHYAVRNGVLVAMDSPLLVIHGGAGVERAGMTPADEEAARQALEAALRAGHAQLKAGKPALDAVTAAITVLEDAPQFNAGRGAVFTHDGKNELDSSIMDGATGKAGAVAGVHRVKNPIT
;
A
#
# COMPACT_ATOMS: atom_id res chain seq x y z
N MET A 1 59.41 81.46 -3.53
CA MET A 1 59.61 80.23 -2.76
C MET A 1 58.50 79.26 -3.23
N ALA A 2 58.87 78.34 -4.10
CA ALA A 2 57.98 77.41 -4.73
C ALA A 2 58.21 76.01 -4.17
N SER A 3 57.17 75.31 -3.77
CA SER A 3 57.25 73.92 -3.42
C SER A 3 56.40 73.11 -4.41
N VAL A 4 57.10 72.22 -5.12
CA VAL A 4 56.54 71.30 -6.10
C VAL A 4 56.09 70.01 -5.36
N PHE A 5 54.79 69.64 -5.43
CA PHE A 5 54.31 68.36 -4.99
C PHE A 5 54.14 67.39 -6.18
N GLY A 6 54.94 66.36 -6.20
CA GLY A 6 54.89 65.31 -7.20
C GLY A 6 53.77 64.31 -6.86
N MET A 7 52.93 64.04 -7.82
CA MET A 7 51.85 63.05 -7.77
C MET A 7 52.39 61.69 -8.23
N LEU A 8 52.44 60.70 -7.32
CA LEU A 8 52.73 59.32 -7.61
C LEU A 8 51.37 58.60 -7.98
N GLN A 9 51.23 58.23 -9.23
CA GLN A 9 50.17 57.30 -9.70
C GLN A 9 50.51 55.88 -9.27
N ARG A 10 49.70 55.32 -8.41
CA ARG A 10 49.71 53.88 -8.09
C ARG A 10 48.82 53.14 -9.10
N GLY A 11 49.44 52.42 -10.02
CA GLY A 11 48.71 51.47 -10.88
C GLY A 11 48.22 50.27 -10.12
N ALA A 12 46.93 50.05 -10.09
CA ALA A 12 46.29 48.84 -9.55
C ALA A 12 46.37 47.74 -10.63
N ILE A 13 47.12 46.68 -10.35
CA ILE A 13 47.10 45.44 -11.14
C ILE A 13 45.89 44.61 -10.68
N CYS A 14 44.82 44.54 -11.51
CA CYS A 14 43.76 43.58 -11.32
C CYS A 14 44.23 42.18 -11.77
N VAL A 15 44.53 41.30 -10.84
CA VAL A 15 44.70 39.88 -11.11
C VAL A 15 43.33 39.27 -11.21
N VAL A 16 42.85 38.98 -12.44
CA VAL A 16 41.65 38.18 -12.68
C VAL A 16 42.06 36.72 -12.47
N ALA A 17 41.72 36.15 -11.30
CA ALA A 17 41.82 34.72 -11.07
C ALA A 17 40.68 34.02 -11.84
N LEU A 18 41.05 33.42 -12.98
CA LEU A 18 40.16 32.51 -13.69
C LEU A 18 40.04 31.23 -12.85
N ALA A 19 38.96 31.09 -12.05
CA ALA A 19 38.65 29.84 -11.39
C ALA A 19 38.17 28.86 -12.48
N LEU A 20 39.06 27.99 -12.93
CA LEU A 20 38.72 26.80 -13.69
C LEU A 20 37.96 25.88 -12.73
N SER A 21 36.63 25.88 -12.81
CA SER A 21 35.80 24.84 -12.21
C SER A 21 36.12 23.52 -12.93
N LEU A 22 36.96 22.70 -12.33
CA LEU A 22 37.06 21.30 -12.70
C LEU A 22 35.67 20.68 -12.52
N PRO A 23 35.11 19.95 -13.52
CA PRO A 23 33.89 19.19 -13.30
C PRO A 23 34.19 18.23 -12.14
N ALA A 24 33.32 18.26 -11.12
CA ALA A 24 33.35 17.24 -10.08
C ALA A 24 33.22 15.90 -10.80
N LEU A 25 34.21 15.02 -10.67
CA LEU A 25 34.10 13.65 -11.13
C LEU A 25 32.89 13.06 -10.38
N ALA A 26 31.89 12.60 -11.14
CA ALA A 26 30.77 11.87 -10.57
C ALA A 26 31.34 10.71 -9.73
N ALA A 27 30.81 10.50 -8.53
CA ALA A 27 31.21 9.38 -7.72
C ALA A 27 30.75 8.11 -8.42
N GLU A 28 31.68 7.18 -8.68
CA GLU A 28 31.30 5.86 -9.21
C GLU A 28 30.35 5.17 -8.21
N PRO A 29 29.25 4.52 -8.66
CA PRO A 29 28.37 3.79 -7.77
C PRO A 29 29.14 2.63 -7.14
N ALA A 30 28.90 2.36 -5.85
CA ALA A 30 29.50 1.19 -5.21
C ALA A 30 29.07 -0.07 -5.95
N HIS A 31 30.04 -0.95 -6.25
CA HIS A 31 29.84 -2.13 -7.08
C HIS A 31 30.34 -3.38 -6.37
N TYR A 32 29.49 -4.38 -6.29
CA TYR A 32 29.76 -5.69 -5.65
C TYR A 32 29.48 -6.80 -6.64
N VAL A 33 30.34 -7.82 -6.68
CA VAL A 33 30.24 -8.93 -7.62
C VAL A 33 30.38 -10.26 -6.85
N LEU A 34 29.47 -11.18 -7.12
CA LEU A 34 29.57 -12.57 -6.69
C LEU A 34 29.38 -13.49 -7.91
N GLY A 35 30.14 -14.58 -7.97
CA GLY A 35 30.12 -15.52 -9.09
C GLY A 35 31.04 -15.10 -10.25
N ASP A 36 30.85 -15.77 -11.37
CA ASP A 36 31.68 -15.57 -12.58
C ASP A 36 30.92 -14.82 -13.66
N ILE A 37 31.19 -13.52 -13.81
CA ILE A 37 30.55 -12.65 -14.80
C ILE A 37 31.00 -12.95 -16.27
N SER A 38 32.00 -13.83 -16.46
CA SER A 38 32.47 -14.24 -17.77
C SER A 38 31.87 -15.57 -18.24
N ALA A 39 31.20 -16.29 -17.37
CA ALA A 39 30.58 -17.57 -17.68
C ALA A 39 29.40 -17.39 -18.65
N LYS A 40 29.04 -18.48 -19.34
CA LYS A 40 27.86 -18.48 -20.21
C LYS A 40 26.58 -18.69 -19.42
N THR A 41 25.51 -18.01 -19.83
CA THR A 41 24.17 -18.25 -19.30
C THR A 41 23.75 -19.69 -19.55
N PRO A 42 23.37 -20.46 -18.50
CA PRO A 42 23.11 -21.91 -18.64
C PRO A 42 21.79 -22.21 -19.38
N GLY A 43 20.77 -21.35 -19.20
CA GLY A 43 19.43 -21.57 -19.71
C GLY A 43 18.95 -20.52 -20.69
N GLN A 44 17.70 -20.64 -21.09
CA GLN A 44 17.06 -19.67 -21.99
C GLN A 44 16.47 -18.52 -21.17
N VAL A 45 16.79 -17.29 -21.57
CA VAL A 45 16.20 -16.07 -21.00
C VAL A 45 14.79 -15.88 -21.58
N GLN A 46 13.82 -15.58 -20.73
CA GLN A 46 12.41 -15.42 -21.06
C GLN A 46 11.83 -14.15 -20.42
N PRO A 47 10.83 -13.51 -21.05
CA PRO A 47 10.19 -12.35 -20.46
C PRO A 47 9.43 -12.68 -19.18
N GLY A 48 9.35 -11.71 -18.27
CA GLY A 48 8.55 -11.77 -17.07
C GLY A 48 8.79 -10.57 -16.18
N LEU A 49 7.81 -10.27 -15.30
CA LEU A 49 7.98 -9.26 -14.25
C LEU A 49 7.78 -9.93 -12.89
N LEU A 50 8.65 -9.63 -11.92
CA LEU A 50 8.48 -10.05 -10.54
C LEU A 50 8.19 -8.83 -9.66
N LEU A 51 6.98 -8.80 -9.08
CA LEU A 51 6.46 -7.69 -8.29
C LEU A 51 6.34 -8.15 -6.82
N MET A 52 7.38 -7.88 -6.00
CA MET A 52 7.41 -8.30 -4.58
C MET A 52 6.99 -7.15 -3.66
N GLY A 53 6.05 -7.39 -2.76
CA GLY A 53 5.47 -6.36 -1.91
C GLY A 53 6.40 -5.83 -0.82
N GLY A 54 7.42 -6.56 -0.45
CA GLY A 54 8.35 -6.25 0.64
C GLY A 54 8.31 -7.34 1.70
N GLY A 55 8.87 -7.09 2.89
CA GLY A 55 8.99 -8.11 3.94
C GLY A 55 10.02 -9.19 3.59
N ASP A 56 9.81 -10.40 4.10
CA ASP A 56 10.66 -11.55 3.83
C ASP A 56 10.53 -12.01 2.37
N ARG A 57 11.58 -12.63 1.85
CA ARG A 57 11.60 -13.08 0.47
C ARG A 57 10.83 -14.38 0.28
N ASN A 58 9.95 -14.38 -0.71
CA ASN A 58 9.40 -15.63 -1.21
C ASN A 58 10.41 -16.29 -2.18
N PHE A 59 11.11 -17.33 -1.73
CA PHE A 59 12.18 -17.98 -2.51
C PHE A 59 11.64 -18.69 -3.75
N ASP A 60 10.42 -19.20 -3.73
CA ASP A 60 9.83 -19.82 -4.92
C ASP A 60 9.60 -18.77 -6.03
N ALA A 61 9.17 -17.57 -5.66
CA ALA A 61 9.05 -16.45 -6.60
C ALA A 61 10.42 -15.99 -7.11
N MET A 62 11.45 -15.97 -6.25
CA MET A 62 12.82 -15.65 -6.66
C MET A 62 13.40 -16.71 -7.58
N HIS A 63 13.21 -18.00 -7.30
CA HIS A 63 13.60 -19.09 -8.21
C HIS A 63 12.90 -19.00 -9.56
N TRP A 64 11.60 -18.62 -9.57
CA TRP A 64 10.89 -18.36 -10.83
C TRP A 64 11.58 -17.23 -11.62
N PHE A 65 11.93 -16.12 -10.97
CA PHE A 65 12.63 -15.01 -11.62
C PHE A 65 14.00 -15.41 -12.17
N MET A 66 14.79 -16.11 -11.38
CA MET A 66 16.11 -16.61 -11.79
C MET A 66 16.00 -17.57 -12.98
N LYS A 67 15.00 -18.45 -13.00
CA LYS A 67 14.70 -19.33 -14.12
C LYS A 67 14.33 -18.54 -15.38
N LYS A 68 13.55 -17.43 -15.24
CA LYS A 68 13.27 -16.51 -16.34
C LYS A 68 14.54 -15.86 -16.88
N ALA A 69 15.51 -15.55 -16.02
CA ALA A 69 16.83 -15.08 -16.40
C ALA A 69 17.77 -16.20 -16.90
N GLY A 70 17.25 -17.39 -17.20
CA GLY A 70 18.06 -18.55 -17.64
C GLY A 70 19.09 -19.01 -16.60
N ASN A 71 18.89 -18.71 -15.32
CA ASN A 71 19.86 -18.90 -14.23
C ASN A 71 21.23 -18.25 -14.53
N GLY A 72 21.22 -17.16 -15.29
CA GLY A 72 22.39 -16.47 -15.79
C GLY A 72 22.88 -15.34 -14.89
N HIS A 73 23.11 -14.18 -15.48
CA HIS A 73 23.68 -13.01 -14.85
C HIS A 73 22.59 -12.08 -14.34
N ILE A 74 22.54 -11.84 -13.03
CA ILE A 74 21.60 -10.89 -12.41
C ILE A 74 22.33 -9.59 -12.11
N VAL A 75 21.70 -8.46 -12.44
CA VAL A 75 22.14 -7.13 -12.00
C VAL A 75 21.11 -6.56 -11.05
N VAL A 76 21.56 -6.21 -9.85
CA VAL A 76 20.74 -5.58 -8.81
C VAL A 76 21.04 -4.09 -8.75
N LEU A 77 20.03 -3.26 -8.81
CA LEU A 77 20.14 -1.80 -8.67
C LEU A 77 19.52 -1.33 -7.36
N ARG A 78 20.22 -0.43 -6.67
CA ARG A 78 19.76 0.25 -5.44
C ARG A 78 20.08 1.75 -5.52
N ALA A 79 19.23 2.55 -4.87
CA ALA A 79 19.46 3.98 -4.65
C ALA A 79 19.51 4.34 -3.15
N SER A 80 19.91 3.40 -2.31
CA SER A 80 20.05 3.54 -0.86
C SER A 80 21.25 2.75 -0.38
N GLN A 81 21.46 2.63 0.93
CA GLN A 81 22.60 1.91 1.51
C GLN A 81 22.78 0.52 0.91
N ALA A 82 24.04 0.09 0.80
CA ALA A 82 24.38 -1.28 0.44
C ALA A 82 23.70 -2.23 1.43
N GLY A 83 23.06 -3.28 0.91
CA GLY A 83 22.47 -4.35 1.68
C GLY A 83 22.99 -5.68 1.14
N GLU A 84 22.65 -6.75 1.79
CA GLU A 84 23.10 -8.10 1.51
C GLU A 84 22.37 -8.78 0.34
N ILE A 85 21.55 -8.01 -0.40
CA ILE A 85 20.67 -8.58 -1.44
C ILE A 85 21.42 -9.38 -2.52
N GLY A 86 22.64 -8.98 -2.86
CA GLY A 86 23.47 -9.74 -3.79
C GLY A 86 23.88 -11.11 -3.21
N GLU A 87 24.21 -11.14 -1.93
CA GLU A 87 24.55 -12.39 -1.21
C GLU A 87 23.30 -13.27 -1.06
N GLU A 88 22.17 -12.71 -0.71
CA GLU A 88 20.87 -13.41 -0.67
C GLU A 88 20.58 -14.09 -2.03
N PHE A 89 20.74 -13.39 -3.15
CA PHE A 89 20.52 -13.94 -4.50
C PHE A 89 21.50 -15.07 -4.83
N PHE A 90 22.77 -14.89 -4.51
CA PHE A 90 23.82 -15.82 -4.94
C PHE A 90 23.96 -17.03 -4.00
N THR A 91 23.86 -16.79 -2.69
CA THR A 91 24.18 -17.79 -1.67
C THR A 91 22.93 -18.50 -1.11
N GLU A 92 21.88 -17.73 -0.77
CA GLU A 92 20.69 -18.28 -0.10
C GLU A 92 19.70 -18.87 -1.11
N VAL A 93 19.31 -18.07 -2.14
CA VAL A 93 18.45 -18.57 -3.20
C VAL A 93 19.24 -19.44 -4.17
N GLY A 94 20.41 -19.00 -4.59
CA GLY A 94 21.36 -19.75 -5.39
C GLY A 94 20.91 -20.02 -6.82
N GLY A 95 21.68 -20.87 -7.51
CA GLY A 95 21.33 -21.38 -8.83
C GLY A 95 21.58 -20.42 -10.00
N ILE A 96 22.28 -19.29 -9.78
CA ILE A 96 22.67 -18.33 -10.82
C ILE A 96 24.18 -18.30 -11.03
N VAL A 97 24.60 -17.82 -12.21
CA VAL A 97 26.03 -17.77 -12.56
C VAL A 97 26.74 -16.63 -11.85
N SER A 98 26.14 -15.46 -11.80
CA SER A 98 26.67 -14.29 -11.10
C SER A 98 25.59 -13.30 -10.72
N VAL A 99 25.91 -12.48 -9.72
CA VAL A 99 25.16 -11.26 -9.40
C VAL A 99 26.10 -10.08 -9.28
N GLU A 100 25.70 -8.95 -9.89
CA GLU A 100 26.36 -7.66 -9.75
C GLU A 100 25.39 -6.71 -9.07
N THR A 101 25.82 -6.05 -7.98
CA THR A 101 25.01 -5.06 -7.25
C THR A 101 25.62 -3.68 -7.40
N TYR A 102 24.83 -2.71 -7.90
CA TYR A 102 25.20 -1.30 -8.01
C TYR A 102 24.37 -0.47 -7.02
N VAL A 103 25.07 0.37 -6.24
CA VAL A 103 24.46 1.28 -5.26
C VAL A 103 24.70 2.71 -5.71
N PHE A 104 23.63 3.38 -6.11
CA PHE A 104 23.65 4.75 -6.60
C PHE A 104 23.54 5.75 -5.44
N SER A 105 24.38 6.77 -5.45
CA SER A 105 24.37 7.89 -4.51
C SER A 105 23.86 9.19 -5.14
N ASP A 106 23.88 9.28 -6.47
CA ASP A 106 23.53 10.47 -7.23
C ASP A 106 22.97 10.12 -8.62
N ARG A 107 22.57 11.13 -9.38
CA ARG A 107 22.02 11.00 -10.72
C ARG A 107 23.12 10.81 -11.79
N GLU A 108 24.27 11.38 -11.58
CA GLU A 108 25.41 11.34 -12.50
C GLU A 108 25.88 9.92 -12.73
N SER A 109 25.87 9.09 -11.68
CA SER A 109 26.16 7.65 -11.73
C SER A 109 25.26 6.86 -12.69
N ALA A 110 24.07 7.37 -13.02
CA ALA A 110 23.16 6.74 -13.99
C ALA A 110 23.64 6.84 -15.45
N SER A 111 24.76 7.50 -15.69
CA SER A 111 25.45 7.55 -16.99
C SER A 111 26.78 6.80 -17.00
N ASP A 112 27.12 6.11 -15.90
CA ASP A 112 28.38 5.37 -15.78
C ASP A 112 28.47 4.26 -16.84
N PRO A 113 29.55 4.26 -17.67
CA PRO A 113 29.70 3.24 -18.72
C PRO A 113 29.85 1.80 -18.19
N ALA A 114 30.36 1.59 -16.97
CA ALA A 114 30.46 0.26 -16.38
C ALA A 114 29.07 -0.28 -16.02
N VAL A 115 28.23 0.54 -15.38
CA VAL A 115 26.84 0.21 -15.10
C VAL A 115 26.09 -0.17 -16.37
N LEU A 116 26.19 0.66 -17.41
CA LEU A 116 25.50 0.45 -18.69
C LEU A 116 25.97 -0.83 -19.39
N ARG A 117 27.27 -1.17 -19.30
CA ARG A 117 27.77 -2.44 -19.81
C ARG A 117 27.20 -3.64 -19.07
N SER A 118 27.11 -3.57 -17.73
CA SER A 118 26.53 -4.64 -16.92
C SER A 118 25.03 -4.81 -17.20
N LEU A 119 24.26 -3.70 -17.27
CA LEU A 119 22.83 -3.75 -17.65
C LEU A 119 22.61 -4.36 -19.05
N LYS A 120 23.44 -4.03 -20.03
CA LYS A 120 23.38 -4.62 -21.37
C LYS A 120 23.64 -6.13 -21.36
N ARG A 121 24.57 -6.59 -20.53
CA ARG A 121 24.95 -8.00 -20.37
C ARG A 121 23.93 -8.79 -19.55
N ALA A 122 23.26 -8.15 -18.61
CA ALA A 122 22.35 -8.80 -17.67
C ALA A 122 21.31 -9.71 -18.37
N ASP A 123 21.08 -10.86 -17.78
CA ASP A 123 20.01 -11.78 -18.16
C ASP A 123 18.72 -11.50 -17.39
N GLY A 124 18.84 -10.98 -16.15
CA GLY A 124 17.78 -10.43 -15.35
C GLY A 124 18.22 -9.18 -14.61
N ILE A 125 17.33 -8.22 -14.42
CA ILE A 125 17.58 -7.03 -13.60
C ILE A 125 16.60 -7.00 -12.43
N PHE A 126 17.10 -6.65 -11.24
CA PHE A 126 16.30 -6.57 -10.03
C PHE A 126 16.45 -5.20 -9.34
N LEU A 127 15.32 -4.54 -9.08
CA LEU A 127 15.25 -3.27 -8.37
C LEU A 127 15.04 -3.56 -6.88
N ALA A 128 16.04 -3.24 -6.06
CA ALA A 128 15.96 -3.49 -4.62
C ALA A 128 14.98 -2.54 -3.91
N GLY A 129 14.68 -2.81 -2.65
CA GLY A 129 13.95 -1.90 -1.78
C GLY A 129 14.77 -0.67 -1.38
N GLY A 130 14.11 0.32 -0.79
CA GLY A 130 14.74 1.53 -0.29
C GLY A 130 13.84 2.77 -0.44
N ASP A 131 14.45 3.92 -0.69
CA ASP A 131 13.76 5.19 -0.90
C ASP A 131 13.42 5.38 -2.38
N GLN A 132 12.15 5.20 -2.73
CA GLN A 132 11.67 5.34 -4.10
C GLN A 132 11.87 6.73 -4.70
N SER A 133 11.92 7.79 -3.89
CA SER A 133 12.16 9.15 -4.40
C SER A 133 13.54 9.27 -5.06
N ARG A 134 14.53 8.54 -4.54
CA ARG A 134 15.86 8.48 -5.11
C ARG A 134 15.88 7.77 -6.45
N TYR A 135 15.12 6.67 -6.60
CA TYR A 135 14.98 5.99 -7.89
C TYR A 135 14.48 6.95 -8.97
N VAL A 136 13.40 7.69 -8.66
CA VAL A 136 12.86 8.69 -9.59
C VAL A 136 13.87 9.78 -9.92
N ARG A 137 14.51 10.35 -8.89
CA ARG A 137 15.48 11.45 -9.06
C ARG A 137 16.73 11.04 -9.82
N TYR A 138 17.22 9.81 -9.57
CA TYR A 138 18.49 9.37 -10.13
C TYR A 138 18.33 8.74 -11.52
N TRP A 139 17.24 8.03 -11.81
CA TRP A 139 17.15 7.22 -13.03
C TRP A 139 16.15 7.71 -14.07
N ARG A 140 15.15 8.52 -13.72
CA ARG A 140 14.18 9.01 -14.70
C ARG A 140 14.86 9.83 -15.79
N GLY A 141 14.64 9.44 -17.08
CA GLY A 141 15.21 10.14 -18.24
C GLY A 141 16.73 10.10 -18.33
N THR A 142 17.36 9.06 -17.79
CA THR A 142 18.80 8.81 -17.85
C THR A 142 19.12 7.57 -18.69
N PRO A 143 20.38 7.32 -19.03
CA PRO A 143 20.80 6.10 -19.71
C PRO A 143 20.44 4.81 -18.95
N VAL A 144 20.47 4.80 -17.61
CA VAL A 144 20.00 3.64 -16.81
C VAL A 144 18.52 3.42 -17.02
N GLY A 145 17.66 4.44 -16.94
CA GLY A 145 16.23 4.31 -17.22
C GLY A 145 15.96 3.74 -18.61
N ALA A 146 16.64 4.28 -19.62
CA ALA A 146 16.55 3.76 -21.00
C ALA A 146 17.05 2.32 -21.14
N ALA A 147 18.09 1.93 -20.38
CA ALA A 147 18.59 0.56 -20.37
C ALA A 147 17.60 -0.42 -19.72
N LEU A 148 16.87 -0.01 -18.66
CA LEU A 148 15.81 -0.82 -18.05
C LEU A 148 14.66 -1.07 -19.05
N ASP A 149 14.18 -0.04 -19.73
CA ASP A 149 13.15 -0.17 -20.77
C ASP A 149 13.61 -1.08 -21.92
N ALA A 150 14.85 -0.89 -22.39
CA ALA A 150 15.44 -1.72 -23.45
C ALA A 150 15.61 -3.19 -23.02
N HIS A 151 15.94 -3.45 -21.75
CA HIS A 151 16.07 -4.81 -21.21
C HIS A 151 14.74 -5.56 -21.29
N VAL A 152 13.66 -4.94 -20.83
CA VAL A 152 12.32 -5.56 -20.87
C VAL A 152 11.81 -5.68 -22.31
N ALA A 153 12.04 -4.68 -23.16
CA ALA A 153 11.68 -4.72 -24.57
C ALA A 153 12.43 -5.83 -25.33
N ALA A 154 13.63 -6.22 -24.88
CA ALA A 154 14.38 -7.36 -25.40
C ALA A 154 13.86 -8.73 -24.93
N GLY A 155 12.74 -8.77 -24.18
CA GLY A 155 12.14 -10.00 -23.65
C GLY A 155 12.91 -10.60 -22.47
N LYS A 156 13.61 -9.78 -21.70
CA LYS A 156 14.33 -10.19 -20.50
C LYS A 156 13.55 -9.81 -19.23
N PRO A 157 13.68 -10.59 -18.14
CA PRO A 157 12.89 -10.38 -16.94
C PRO A 157 13.41 -9.19 -16.09
N LEU A 158 12.44 -8.43 -15.53
CA LEU A 158 12.67 -7.38 -14.55
C LEU A 158 11.96 -7.76 -13.24
N GLY A 159 12.67 -7.70 -12.13
CA GLY A 159 12.10 -7.90 -10.80
C GLY A 159 12.26 -6.67 -9.92
N GLY A 160 11.49 -6.63 -8.83
CA GLY A 160 11.69 -5.61 -7.81
C GLY A 160 10.88 -5.86 -6.55
N THR A 161 11.40 -5.35 -5.44
CA THR A 161 10.77 -5.49 -4.12
C THR A 161 10.56 -4.13 -3.47
N SER A 162 9.45 -3.94 -2.73
CA SER A 162 9.18 -2.70 -2.01
C SER A 162 9.28 -1.48 -2.96
N ALA A 163 10.19 -0.53 -2.72
CA ALA A 163 10.41 0.60 -3.63
C ALA A 163 10.66 0.15 -5.08
N GLY A 164 11.38 -0.97 -5.28
CA GLY A 164 11.65 -1.52 -6.61
C GLY A 164 10.40 -2.08 -7.31
N LEU A 165 9.39 -2.56 -6.58
CA LEU A 165 8.08 -2.86 -7.14
C LEU A 165 7.33 -1.56 -7.43
N ALA A 166 7.29 -0.63 -6.47
CA ALA A 166 6.56 0.62 -6.60
C ALA A 166 6.94 1.40 -7.86
N MET A 167 8.20 1.26 -8.32
CA MET A 167 8.72 1.93 -9.53
C MET A 167 8.31 1.28 -10.85
N GLN A 168 7.69 0.10 -10.85
CA GLN A 168 7.39 -0.62 -12.10
C GLN A 168 6.06 -0.20 -12.73
N GLY A 169 5.12 0.37 -12.00
CA GLY A 169 3.86 0.89 -12.54
C GLY A 169 4.05 2.03 -13.54
N GLU A 170 3.13 2.16 -14.52
CA GLU A 170 3.09 3.36 -15.38
C GLU A 170 2.88 4.62 -14.54
N TYR A 171 2.05 4.51 -13.50
CA TYR A 171 1.88 5.50 -12.44
C TYR A 171 2.45 4.97 -11.15
N LEU A 172 3.07 5.81 -10.37
CA LEU A 172 3.73 5.42 -9.14
C LEU A 172 3.67 6.54 -8.09
N TYR A 173 3.64 6.19 -6.83
CA TYR A 173 3.84 7.14 -5.75
C TYR A 173 5.34 7.40 -5.58
N GLY A 174 5.78 8.62 -5.91
CA GLY A 174 7.19 8.99 -5.92
C GLY A 174 7.78 9.30 -4.55
N ALA A 175 6.97 9.54 -3.52
CA ALA A 175 7.39 10.02 -2.19
C ALA A 175 8.32 11.26 -2.29
N MET A 176 8.02 12.17 -3.23
CA MET A 176 8.88 13.30 -3.58
C MET A 176 8.92 14.39 -2.50
N ASP A 177 7.97 14.36 -1.57
CA ASP A 177 7.87 15.20 -0.38
C ASP A 177 8.76 14.72 0.79
N GLY A 178 9.44 13.58 0.64
CA GLY A 178 10.33 12.98 1.65
C GLY A 178 9.62 12.16 2.73
N GLY A 179 8.30 11.93 2.58
CA GLY A 179 7.48 11.17 3.50
C GLY A 179 6.97 9.84 2.93
N SER A 180 6.18 9.13 3.75
CA SER A 180 5.34 8.02 3.31
C SER A 180 3.90 8.38 3.60
N GLN A 181 3.11 8.60 2.55
CA GLN A 181 1.70 8.99 2.68
C GLN A 181 0.89 7.86 3.33
N ILE A 182 -0.02 8.23 4.21
CA ILE A 182 -0.92 7.30 4.90
C ILE A 182 -2.35 7.45 4.37
N SER A 183 -3.15 6.37 4.47
CA SER A 183 -4.52 6.34 3.94
C SER A 183 -5.42 7.50 4.39
N PRO A 184 -5.49 7.87 5.70
CA PRO A 184 -6.34 8.98 6.11
C PRO A 184 -5.96 10.33 5.48
N ARG A 185 -4.65 10.64 5.36
CA ARG A 185 -4.19 11.89 4.74
C ARG A 185 -4.44 11.89 3.24
N ALA A 186 -4.16 10.77 2.57
CA ALA A 186 -4.40 10.64 1.14
C ALA A 186 -5.87 10.81 0.77
N LEU A 187 -6.78 10.26 1.59
CA LEU A 187 -8.23 10.37 1.38
C LEU A 187 -8.81 11.73 1.79
N ALA A 188 -8.16 12.46 2.70
CA ALA A 188 -8.59 13.79 3.12
C ALA A 188 -8.42 14.84 2.00
N ASP A 189 -7.44 14.64 1.12
CA ASP A 189 -7.20 15.47 -0.07
C ASP A 189 -6.62 14.60 -1.19
N PRO A 190 -7.46 13.88 -1.94
CA PRO A 190 -7.01 12.89 -2.92
C PRO A 190 -6.21 13.49 -4.08
N LEU A 191 -6.49 14.74 -4.46
CA LEU A 191 -5.78 15.46 -5.54
C LEU A 191 -4.63 16.31 -5.02
N GLY A 192 -4.48 16.45 -3.71
CA GLY A 192 -3.51 17.30 -3.04
C GLY A 192 -2.06 17.01 -3.39
N ALA A 193 -1.19 18.00 -3.20
CA ALA A 193 0.22 17.95 -3.56
C ALA A 193 1.00 16.83 -2.86
N ASP A 194 0.61 16.48 -1.63
CA ASP A 194 1.25 15.42 -0.82
C ASP A 194 1.10 14.01 -1.44
N ASN A 195 0.09 13.81 -2.29
CA ASN A 195 -0.05 12.59 -3.09
C ASN A 195 0.84 12.69 -4.33
N THR A 196 2.15 12.56 -4.18
CA THR A 196 3.17 12.76 -5.23
C THR A 196 3.13 11.63 -6.26
N ILE A 197 2.12 11.66 -7.14
CA ILE A 197 2.01 10.68 -8.23
C ILE A 197 2.86 11.11 -9.40
N GLU A 198 3.69 10.19 -9.85
CA GLU A 198 4.64 10.34 -10.92
C GLU A 198 4.32 9.40 -12.09
N THR A 199 4.78 9.76 -13.29
CA THR A 199 4.65 8.94 -14.50
C THR A 199 5.89 9.07 -15.37
N GLY A 200 6.02 8.20 -16.39
CA GLY A 200 7.15 8.28 -17.33
C GLY A 200 8.49 7.86 -16.72
N PHE A 201 8.47 6.99 -15.70
CA PHE A 201 9.68 6.40 -15.14
C PHE A 201 10.13 5.18 -15.93
N LEU A 202 9.28 4.15 -16.08
CA LEU A 202 9.48 2.99 -16.94
C LEU A 202 8.30 2.83 -17.90
N GLN A 203 8.54 2.17 -19.04
CA GLN A 203 7.51 1.90 -20.07
C GLN A 203 7.27 0.40 -20.21
N LEU A 204 6.67 -0.20 -19.19
CA LEU A 204 6.37 -1.63 -19.14
C LEU A 204 4.96 -1.90 -19.70
N ALA A 205 4.88 -2.53 -20.88
CA ALA A 205 3.60 -2.78 -21.57
C ALA A 205 2.59 -3.54 -20.70
N LEU A 206 3.05 -4.50 -19.88
CA LEU A 206 2.20 -5.30 -19.00
C LEU A 206 1.67 -4.51 -17.79
N LEU A 207 2.24 -3.33 -17.50
CA LEU A 207 1.80 -2.44 -16.42
C LEU A 207 1.26 -1.10 -16.95
N LYS A 208 0.92 -1.04 -18.23
CA LYS A 208 0.29 0.15 -18.82
C LYS A 208 -1.09 0.39 -18.20
N GLY A 209 -1.29 1.59 -17.66
CA GLY A 209 -2.50 1.94 -16.91
C GLY A 209 -2.57 1.37 -15.51
N VAL A 210 -1.45 0.92 -14.96
CA VAL A 210 -1.38 0.36 -13.61
C VAL A 210 -0.59 1.29 -12.69
N LEU A 211 -1.12 1.52 -11.50
CA LEU A 211 -0.44 2.14 -10.37
C LEU A 211 -0.12 1.06 -9.35
N THR A 212 1.15 0.90 -9.01
CA THR A 212 1.61 -0.14 -8.07
C THR A 212 1.84 0.41 -6.66
N ASP A 213 1.47 -0.36 -5.64
CA ASP A 213 1.76 -0.09 -4.23
C ASP A 213 2.25 -1.35 -3.51
N THR A 214 2.92 -1.20 -2.39
CA THR A 214 3.70 -2.23 -1.68
C THR A 214 3.38 -2.25 -0.20
N HIS A 215 3.85 -3.26 0.57
CA HIS A 215 3.59 -3.38 2.02
C HIS A 215 2.12 -3.11 2.35
N PHE A 216 1.24 -3.71 1.58
CA PHE A 216 -0.07 -3.15 1.33
C PHE A 216 -1.00 -3.28 2.54
N SER A 217 -1.30 -4.51 2.95
CA SER A 217 -2.20 -4.78 4.08
C SER A 217 -1.55 -4.42 5.42
N GLU A 218 -0.25 -4.69 5.58
CA GLU A 218 0.51 -4.47 6.83
C GLU A 218 0.55 -2.99 7.21
N ARG A 219 0.53 -2.10 6.21
CA ARG A 219 0.54 -0.65 6.43
C ARG A 219 -0.80 0.03 6.14
N ASN A 220 -1.90 -0.75 6.05
CA ASN A 220 -3.26 -0.24 5.81
C ASN A 220 -3.34 0.71 4.60
N ARG A 221 -2.75 0.31 3.46
CA ARG A 221 -2.56 1.18 2.30
C ARG A 221 -3.73 1.26 1.32
N LEU A 222 -4.82 0.53 1.55
CA LEU A 222 -5.97 0.55 0.64
C LEU A 222 -6.53 1.95 0.40
N GLY A 223 -6.72 2.75 1.45
CA GLY A 223 -7.23 4.11 1.31
C GLY A 223 -6.31 5.00 0.47
N ARG A 224 -4.99 4.92 0.69
CA ARG A 224 -4.05 5.71 -0.12
C ARG A 224 -4.01 5.24 -1.57
N LEU A 225 -4.10 3.93 -1.83
CA LEU A 225 -4.16 3.41 -3.20
C LEU A 225 -5.37 3.94 -3.95
N ILE A 226 -6.55 4.00 -3.30
CA ILE A 226 -7.77 4.58 -3.88
C ILE A 226 -7.55 6.06 -4.23
N ALA A 227 -6.98 6.85 -3.33
CA ALA A 227 -6.66 8.26 -3.57
C ALA A 227 -5.62 8.44 -4.69
N PHE A 228 -4.58 7.61 -4.69
CA PHE A 228 -3.54 7.62 -5.72
C PHE A 228 -4.07 7.28 -7.10
N VAL A 229 -4.97 6.27 -7.18
CA VAL A 229 -5.67 5.92 -8.43
C VAL A 229 -6.50 7.10 -8.92
N ALA A 230 -7.28 7.76 -8.04
CA ALA A 230 -8.06 8.93 -8.42
C ALA A 230 -7.18 10.07 -8.98
N LYS A 231 -6.04 10.35 -8.33
CA LYS A 231 -5.09 11.35 -8.80
C LYS A 231 -4.45 10.96 -10.13
N ALA A 232 -4.01 9.71 -10.27
CA ALA A 232 -3.46 9.21 -11.53
C ALA A 232 -4.47 9.31 -12.68
N GLU A 233 -5.75 9.02 -12.42
CA GLU A 233 -6.84 9.20 -13.38
C GLU A 233 -7.06 10.64 -13.78
N SER A 234 -7.00 11.57 -12.82
CA SER A 234 -7.07 13.02 -13.11
C SER A 234 -5.95 13.45 -14.06
N MET A 235 -4.74 12.89 -13.89
CA MET A 235 -3.60 13.13 -14.78
C MET A 235 -3.75 12.45 -16.15
N ALA A 236 -4.31 11.24 -16.17
CA ALA A 236 -4.41 10.39 -17.35
C ALA A 236 -5.61 10.69 -18.25
N GLY A 237 -6.69 11.26 -17.70
CA GLY A 237 -7.98 11.42 -18.36
C GLY A 237 -8.71 10.09 -18.67
N ARG A 238 -8.32 8.99 -18.00
CA ARG A 238 -8.88 7.64 -18.19
C ARG A 238 -8.78 6.83 -16.91
N PRO A 239 -9.58 5.74 -16.77
CA PRO A 239 -9.47 4.84 -15.63
C PRO A 239 -8.07 4.22 -15.50
N ILE A 240 -7.61 4.08 -14.26
CA ILE A 240 -6.33 3.49 -13.87
C ILE A 240 -6.59 2.31 -12.93
N LEU A 241 -5.81 1.25 -13.07
CA LEU A 241 -5.83 0.08 -12.20
C LEU A 241 -4.87 0.29 -11.03
N GLY A 242 -5.34 0.16 -9.79
CA GLY A 242 -4.50 0.06 -8.61
C GLY A 242 -4.12 -1.39 -8.33
N LEU A 243 -2.83 -1.65 -8.10
CA LEU A 243 -2.29 -2.96 -7.71
C LEU A 243 -1.46 -2.80 -6.43
N GLY A 244 -1.99 -3.25 -5.30
CA GLY A 244 -1.30 -3.31 -4.02
C GLY A 244 -0.81 -4.74 -3.73
N VAL A 245 0.46 -4.91 -3.36
CA VAL A 245 1.04 -6.22 -3.03
C VAL A 245 1.46 -6.23 -1.56
N ASP A 246 1.02 -7.26 -0.83
CA ASP A 246 1.30 -7.44 0.59
C ASP A 246 2.77 -7.79 0.86
N GLU A 247 3.24 -7.56 2.09
CA GLU A 247 4.51 -8.13 2.55
C GLU A 247 4.46 -9.66 2.40
N ASP A 248 5.61 -10.28 2.22
CA ASP A 248 5.75 -11.73 2.05
C ASP A 248 4.94 -12.31 0.88
N ALA A 249 4.50 -11.44 -0.03
CA ALA A 249 3.83 -11.81 -1.27
C ALA A 249 4.57 -11.27 -2.50
N ALA A 250 4.43 -12.01 -3.59
CA ALA A 250 4.99 -11.65 -4.88
C ALA A 250 4.02 -12.02 -6.02
N VAL A 251 3.93 -11.16 -7.02
CA VAL A 251 3.19 -11.41 -8.26
C VAL A 251 4.19 -11.68 -9.38
N ALA A 252 4.21 -12.91 -9.88
CA ALA A 252 5.06 -13.34 -10.98
C ALA A 252 4.26 -13.28 -12.29
N VAL A 253 4.58 -12.30 -13.12
CA VAL A 253 3.87 -12.00 -14.38
C VAL A 253 4.60 -12.61 -15.55
N GLU A 254 3.93 -13.48 -16.28
CA GLU A 254 4.43 -14.08 -17.53
C GLU A 254 4.43 -13.06 -18.68
N GLY A 255 5.17 -13.36 -19.74
CA GLY A 255 5.25 -12.49 -20.92
C GLY A 255 3.92 -12.23 -21.63
N ASP A 256 2.91 -13.08 -21.43
CA ASP A 256 1.55 -12.93 -21.96
C ASP A 256 0.62 -12.12 -21.04
N GLY A 257 1.11 -11.69 -19.88
CA GLY A 257 0.36 -10.92 -18.88
C GLY A 257 -0.40 -11.78 -17.86
N SER A 258 -0.43 -13.11 -17.99
CA SER A 258 -0.92 -13.97 -16.92
C SER A 258 0.03 -13.96 -15.73
N ALA A 259 -0.50 -13.93 -14.51
CA ALA A 259 0.32 -13.81 -13.32
C ALA A 259 -0.16 -14.73 -12.21
N ARG A 260 0.79 -15.28 -11.47
CA ARG A 260 0.56 -16.05 -10.23
C ARG A 260 1.00 -15.27 -9.02
N VAL A 261 0.31 -15.51 -7.91
CA VAL A 261 0.68 -14.96 -6.60
C VAL A 261 1.41 -16.02 -5.80
N TYR A 262 2.60 -15.67 -5.31
CA TYR A 262 3.35 -16.42 -4.32
C TYR A 262 3.17 -15.70 -2.97
N ALA A 263 2.75 -16.42 -1.94
CA ALA A 263 2.59 -15.87 -0.60
C ALA A 263 3.08 -16.87 0.44
N THR A 264 3.81 -16.42 1.44
CA THR A 264 4.30 -17.23 2.56
C THR A 264 3.37 -17.13 3.77
N ALA A 265 2.68 -15.98 3.93
CA ALA A 265 1.73 -15.79 5.01
C ALA A 265 0.30 -16.12 4.56
N PRO A 266 -0.51 -16.79 5.41
CA PRO A 266 -1.92 -17.05 5.12
C PRO A 266 -2.70 -15.74 4.88
N GLY A 267 -3.36 -15.64 3.74
CA GLY A 267 -4.17 -14.47 3.37
C GLY A 267 -3.40 -13.31 2.74
N ALA A 268 -2.06 -13.38 2.67
CA ALA A 268 -1.28 -12.43 1.90
C ALA A 268 -1.52 -12.63 0.39
N GLY A 269 -1.44 -11.53 -0.36
CA GLY A 269 -1.71 -11.58 -1.78
C GLY A 269 -1.54 -10.25 -2.50
N ALA A 270 -2.32 -10.08 -3.55
CA ALA A 270 -2.37 -8.84 -4.31
C ALA A 270 -3.80 -8.30 -4.38
N THR A 271 -3.98 -7.05 -4.00
CA THR A 271 -5.27 -6.35 -4.05
C THR A 271 -5.36 -5.50 -5.31
N ILE A 272 -6.42 -5.71 -6.06
CA ILE A 272 -6.75 -4.98 -7.28
C ILE A 272 -7.87 -4.00 -6.97
N VAL A 273 -7.64 -2.72 -7.32
CA VAL A 273 -8.62 -1.63 -7.24
C VAL A 273 -8.90 -1.15 -8.66
N LYS A 274 -10.15 -1.31 -9.11
CA LYS A 274 -10.57 -0.79 -10.41
C LYS A 274 -10.94 0.69 -10.26
N GLY A 275 -10.32 1.53 -11.06
CA GLY A 275 -10.57 2.97 -11.05
C GLY A 275 -11.92 3.37 -11.63
N GLY A 276 -12.05 4.66 -11.91
CA GLY A 276 -13.28 5.35 -12.31
C GLY A 276 -13.69 6.40 -11.28
N PHE A 277 -12.72 6.93 -10.54
CA PHE A 277 -12.95 7.81 -9.39
C PHE A 277 -12.75 9.30 -9.72
N ALA A 278 -11.92 9.64 -10.72
CA ALA A 278 -11.49 11.02 -10.96
C ALA A 278 -12.63 12.03 -11.17
N GLN A 279 -13.71 11.63 -11.86
CA GLN A 279 -14.84 12.51 -12.13
C GLN A 279 -15.64 12.94 -10.88
N LYS A 280 -15.39 12.30 -9.75
CA LYS A 280 -16.09 12.53 -8.47
C LYS A 280 -15.24 13.29 -7.45
N GLN A 281 -14.02 13.67 -7.82
CA GLN A 281 -13.10 14.32 -6.89
C GLN A 281 -13.02 15.82 -7.19
N VAL A 282 -13.00 16.61 -6.13
CA VAL A 282 -12.80 18.04 -6.14
C VAL A 282 -11.50 18.34 -5.41
N GLU A 283 -10.73 19.30 -5.92
CA GLU A 283 -9.49 19.74 -5.29
C GLU A 283 -9.79 20.37 -3.91
N ASP A 284 -8.91 20.13 -2.94
CA ASP A 284 -9.05 20.58 -1.54
C ASP A 284 -10.28 20.00 -0.79
N GLU A 285 -10.91 18.95 -1.31
CA GLU A 285 -12.03 18.30 -0.64
C GLU A 285 -11.72 16.84 -0.29
N ALA A 286 -12.26 16.39 0.85
CA ALA A 286 -12.15 15.01 1.26
C ALA A 286 -12.93 14.08 0.30
N MET A 287 -12.32 12.93 -0.01
CA MET A 287 -12.88 11.95 -0.93
C MET A 287 -14.24 11.43 -0.47
N ASN A 288 -15.18 11.35 -1.42
CA ASN A 288 -16.47 10.70 -1.23
C ASN A 288 -16.75 9.75 -2.39
N LEU A 289 -16.91 8.45 -2.09
CA LEU A 289 -17.25 7.40 -3.04
C LEU A 289 -18.33 6.50 -2.44
N ASP A 290 -19.42 6.28 -3.16
CA ASP A 290 -20.49 5.41 -2.71
C ASP A 290 -20.07 3.94 -2.70
N ARG A 291 -19.20 3.55 -3.64
CA ARG A 291 -18.72 2.18 -3.76
C ARG A 291 -17.33 2.13 -4.37
N VAL A 292 -16.48 1.30 -3.79
CA VAL A 292 -15.17 0.89 -4.29
C VAL A 292 -15.13 -0.63 -4.22
N ASP A 293 -14.97 -1.27 -5.37
CA ASP A 293 -14.84 -2.71 -5.46
C ASP A 293 -13.36 -3.09 -5.51
N THR A 294 -12.98 -4.05 -4.68
CA THR A 294 -11.63 -4.61 -4.66
C THR A 294 -11.68 -6.12 -4.85
N VAL A 295 -10.69 -6.63 -5.55
CA VAL A 295 -10.52 -8.07 -5.77
C VAL A 295 -9.16 -8.48 -5.21
N ILE A 296 -9.12 -9.54 -4.43
CA ILE A 296 -7.88 -10.07 -3.84
C ILE A 296 -7.49 -11.33 -4.61
N ALA A 297 -6.30 -11.31 -5.21
CA ALA A 297 -5.68 -12.46 -5.81
C ALA A 297 -4.77 -13.13 -4.77
N GLY A 298 -5.01 -14.39 -4.48
CA GLY A 298 -4.22 -15.25 -3.59
C GLY A 298 -3.46 -16.33 -4.37
N ALA A 299 -2.92 -17.31 -3.65
CA ALA A 299 -2.06 -18.36 -4.24
C ALA A 299 -2.73 -19.20 -5.34
N ASP A 300 -4.06 -19.41 -5.24
CA ASP A 300 -4.83 -20.19 -6.23
C ASP A 300 -5.39 -19.33 -7.37
N SER A 301 -5.14 -18.02 -7.35
CA SER A 301 -5.66 -17.08 -8.34
C SER A 301 -4.75 -16.96 -9.56
N VAL A 302 -5.34 -16.61 -10.70
CA VAL A 302 -4.60 -16.12 -11.87
C VAL A 302 -5.03 -14.67 -12.12
N LEU A 303 -4.08 -13.76 -11.96
CA LEU A 303 -4.25 -12.34 -12.30
C LEU A 303 -3.84 -12.10 -13.76
N HIS A 304 -4.57 -11.27 -14.47
CA HIS A 304 -4.26 -10.88 -15.84
C HIS A 304 -3.97 -9.38 -15.92
N LEU A 305 -2.75 -9.04 -16.29
CA LEU A 305 -2.30 -7.65 -16.45
C LEU A 305 -2.20 -7.29 -17.95
N PRO A 306 -2.50 -6.06 -18.31
CA PRO A 306 -2.87 -4.92 -17.45
C PRO A 306 -4.38 -4.82 -17.13
N SER A 307 -5.21 -5.80 -17.49
CA SER A 307 -6.68 -5.72 -17.36
C SER A 307 -7.18 -5.73 -15.90
N GLY A 308 -6.41 -6.30 -14.97
CA GLY A 308 -6.81 -6.50 -13.58
C GLY A 308 -7.91 -7.57 -13.40
N ARG A 309 -8.14 -8.43 -14.43
CA ARG A 309 -9.04 -9.58 -14.27
C ARG A 309 -8.37 -10.62 -13.38
N VAL A 310 -9.13 -11.17 -12.46
CA VAL A 310 -8.67 -12.24 -11.55
C VAL A 310 -9.58 -13.46 -11.75
N ASP A 311 -8.98 -14.58 -12.13
CA ASP A 311 -9.66 -15.85 -12.12
C ASP A 311 -9.49 -16.49 -10.75
N LYS A 312 -10.57 -17.02 -10.17
CA LYS A 312 -10.62 -17.58 -8.81
C LYS A 312 -10.08 -16.61 -7.74
N PRO A 313 -10.72 -15.45 -7.54
CA PRO A 313 -10.28 -14.52 -6.52
C PRO A 313 -10.35 -15.18 -5.13
N ALA A 314 -9.37 -14.87 -4.27
CA ALA A 314 -9.38 -15.30 -2.88
C ALA A 314 -10.48 -14.59 -2.08
N ALA A 315 -10.76 -13.33 -2.43
CA ALA A 315 -11.89 -12.58 -1.89
C ALA A 315 -12.26 -11.41 -2.81
N GLU A 316 -13.51 -10.99 -2.70
CA GLU A 316 -14.00 -9.70 -3.17
C GLU A 316 -14.43 -8.89 -1.96
N ARG A 317 -14.20 -7.58 -1.96
CA ARG A 317 -14.55 -6.68 -0.88
C ARG A 317 -15.12 -5.39 -1.45
N HIS A 318 -16.10 -4.85 -0.76
CA HIS A 318 -16.76 -3.60 -1.13
C HIS A 318 -16.52 -2.56 -0.03
N TYR A 319 -16.20 -1.35 -0.46
CA TYR A 319 -15.95 -0.22 0.44
C TYR A 319 -16.73 0.99 -0.04
N ALA A 320 -16.97 1.92 0.87
CA ALA A 320 -17.34 3.29 0.58
C ALA A 320 -16.26 4.22 1.14
N VAL A 321 -16.14 5.41 0.61
CA VAL A 321 -15.37 6.49 1.24
C VAL A 321 -16.35 7.58 1.63
N ARG A 322 -16.36 7.97 2.88
CA ARG A 322 -17.26 8.99 3.44
C ARG A 322 -16.42 10.06 4.12
N ASN A 323 -16.39 11.24 3.54
CA ASN A 323 -15.61 12.37 4.04
C ASN A 323 -14.16 11.99 4.40
N GLY A 324 -13.47 11.33 3.45
CA GLY A 324 -12.09 10.88 3.63
C GLY A 324 -11.89 9.63 4.51
N VAL A 325 -12.96 8.99 4.96
CA VAL A 325 -12.90 7.78 5.78
C VAL A 325 -13.31 6.56 4.95
N LEU A 326 -12.44 5.58 4.89
CA LEU A 326 -12.70 4.29 4.23
C LEU A 326 -13.59 3.42 5.13
N VAL A 327 -14.75 2.99 4.61
CA VAL A 327 -15.73 2.17 5.32
C VAL A 327 -15.94 0.88 4.53
N ALA A 328 -15.70 -0.26 5.16
CA ALA A 328 -16.01 -1.56 4.56
C ALA A 328 -17.54 -1.77 4.52
N MET A 329 -18.08 -2.09 3.34
CA MET A 329 -19.52 -2.30 3.15
C MET A 329 -19.96 -3.73 3.52
N ASP A 330 -19.03 -4.68 3.41
CA ASP A 330 -19.31 -6.10 3.70
C ASP A 330 -19.06 -6.46 5.17
N SER A 331 -18.56 -5.52 5.96
CA SER A 331 -18.37 -5.72 7.39
C SER A 331 -19.67 -5.45 8.12
N PRO A 332 -20.15 -6.40 8.94
CA PRO A 332 -21.34 -6.16 9.74
C PRO A 332 -21.12 -4.98 10.68
N LEU A 333 -22.07 -4.05 10.69
CA LEU A 333 -22.08 -2.91 11.59
C LEU A 333 -23.09 -3.15 12.73
N LEU A 334 -22.65 -2.96 13.96
CA LEU A 334 -23.50 -2.97 15.14
C LEU A 334 -23.42 -1.62 15.84
N VAL A 335 -24.56 -0.98 16.01
CA VAL A 335 -24.70 0.25 16.80
C VAL A 335 -25.61 -0.04 17.97
N ILE A 336 -25.21 0.39 19.17
CA ILE A 336 -26.02 0.26 20.38
C ILE A 336 -26.21 1.63 21.03
N HIS A 337 -27.29 1.74 21.83
CA HIS A 337 -27.62 2.91 22.62
C HIS A 337 -27.99 2.49 24.05
N GLY A 338 -27.42 3.14 25.05
CA GLY A 338 -27.61 2.79 26.47
C GLY A 338 -28.91 3.29 27.09
N GLY A 339 -29.79 3.91 26.31
CA GLY A 339 -31.02 4.52 26.81
C GLY A 339 -30.96 6.05 26.96
N ALA A 340 -32.12 6.67 27.22
CA ALA A 340 -32.27 8.10 27.47
C ALA A 340 -32.61 8.33 28.94
N GLY A 341 -32.39 9.54 29.43
CA GLY A 341 -32.83 9.95 30.77
C GLY A 341 -31.75 9.94 31.86
N VAL A 342 -30.50 9.66 31.50
CA VAL A 342 -29.35 9.87 32.40
C VAL A 342 -28.64 11.17 32.01
N GLU A 343 -28.69 12.18 32.89
CA GLU A 343 -27.90 13.38 32.67
C GLU A 343 -26.46 13.11 33.15
N ARG A 344 -25.50 13.36 32.26
CA ARG A 344 -24.07 13.20 32.58
C ARG A 344 -23.64 14.00 33.83
N ALA A 345 -24.27 15.15 34.06
CA ALA A 345 -24.03 16.00 35.24
C ALA A 345 -24.35 15.32 36.58
N GLY A 346 -25.16 14.25 36.56
CA GLY A 346 -25.52 13.48 37.75
C GLY A 346 -24.71 12.19 37.98
N MET A 347 -23.84 11.84 37.04
CA MET A 347 -23.02 10.60 37.12
C MET A 347 -21.71 10.85 37.84
N THR A 348 -21.32 9.93 38.73
CA THR A 348 -19.95 9.89 39.20
C THR A 348 -19.00 9.33 38.14
N PRO A 349 -17.68 9.61 38.19
CA PRO A 349 -16.71 8.98 37.27
C PRO A 349 -16.75 7.44 37.31
N ALA A 350 -17.08 6.85 38.45
CA ALA A 350 -17.19 5.40 38.58
C ALA A 350 -18.44 4.85 37.86
N ASP A 351 -19.57 5.58 37.91
CA ASP A 351 -20.80 5.21 37.20
C ASP A 351 -20.62 5.35 35.70
N GLU A 352 -19.96 6.42 35.22
CA GLU A 352 -19.65 6.61 33.81
C GLU A 352 -18.76 5.47 33.28
N GLU A 353 -17.73 5.09 34.02
CA GLU A 353 -16.84 4.00 33.65
C GLU A 353 -17.57 2.63 33.64
N ALA A 354 -18.40 2.35 34.65
CA ALA A 354 -19.19 1.12 34.70
C ALA A 354 -20.19 1.03 33.52
N ALA A 355 -20.85 2.14 33.17
CA ALA A 355 -21.73 2.18 32.00
C ALA A 355 -20.96 1.98 30.69
N ARG A 356 -19.78 2.57 30.54
CA ARG A 356 -18.90 2.40 29.39
C ARG A 356 -18.45 0.95 29.22
N GLN A 357 -18.02 0.30 30.29
CA GLN A 357 -17.61 -1.11 30.28
C GLN A 357 -18.76 -2.02 29.90
N ALA A 358 -19.98 -1.77 30.39
CA ALA A 358 -21.16 -2.55 30.03
C ALA A 358 -21.55 -2.35 28.55
N LEU A 359 -21.49 -1.13 28.02
CA LEU A 359 -21.68 -0.86 26.58
C LEU A 359 -20.63 -1.59 25.73
N GLU A 360 -19.36 -1.54 26.13
CA GLU A 360 -18.30 -2.26 25.42
C GLU A 360 -18.51 -3.77 25.43
N ALA A 361 -18.91 -4.34 26.57
CA ALA A 361 -19.24 -5.76 26.67
C ALA A 361 -20.42 -6.14 25.76
N ALA A 362 -21.47 -5.33 25.70
CA ALA A 362 -22.61 -5.53 24.82
C ALA A 362 -22.22 -5.46 23.34
N LEU A 363 -21.41 -4.47 22.94
CA LEU A 363 -20.87 -4.38 21.58
C LEU A 363 -20.05 -5.60 21.21
N ARG A 364 -19.16 -6.06 22.09
CA ARG A 364 -18.34 -7.25 21.87
C ARG A 364 -19.20 -8.52 21.71
N ALA A 365 -20.24 -8.70 22.56
CA ALA A 365 -21.11 -9.85 22.50
C ALA A 365 -21.90 -9.90 21.18
N GLY A 366 -22.53 -8.80 20.78
CA GLY A 366 -23.26 -8.71 19.52
C GLY A 366 -22.36 -8.84 18.30
N HIS A 367 -21.21 -8.16 18.28
CA HIS A 367 -20.25 -8.24 17.18
C HIS A 367 -19.66 -9.64 17.00
N ALA A 368 -19.48 -10.40 18.09
CA ALA A 368 -19.03 -11.79 18.00
C ALA A 368 -20.01 -12.68 17.23
N GLN A 369 -21.34 -12.45 17.36
CA GLN A 369 -22.34 -13.18 16.58
C GLN A 369 -22.23 -12.85 15.09
N LEU A 370 -22.07 -11.56 14.76
CA LEU A 370 -21.90 -11.12 13.36
C LEU A 370 -20.60 -11.67 12.74
N LYS A 371 -19.50 -11.67 13.48
CA LYS A 371 -18.24 -12.30 13.02
C LYS A 371 -18.37 -13.80 12.78
N ALA A 372 -19.23 -14.47 13.54
CA ALA A 372 -19.53 -15.88 13.35
C ALA A 372 -20.52 -16.15 12.20
N GLY A 373 -20.90 -15.11 11.43
CA GLY A 373 -21.83 -15.22 10.30
C GLY A 373 -23.30 -15.47 10.72
N LYS A 374 -23.65 -15.21 11.98
CA LYS A 374 -25.02 -15.37 12.46
C LYS A 374 -25.92 -14.21 12.04
N PRO A 375 -27.24 -14.40 12.01
CA PRO A 375 -28.23 -13.36 11.70
C PRO A 375 -28.10 -12.11 12.58
N ALA A 376 -28.55 -10.97 12.07
CA ALA A 376 -28.55 -9.71 12.80
C ALA A 376 -29.39 -9.78 14.09
N LEU A 377 -30.48 -10.56 14.09
CA LEU A 377 -31.30 -10.78 15.26
C LEU A 377 -30.52 -11.42 16.41
N ASP A 378 -29.66 -12.40 16.14
CA ASP A 378 -28.81 -13.03 17.16
C ASP A 378 -27.83 -12.03 17.76
N ALA A 379 -27.30 -11.14 16.93
CA ALA A 379 -26.35 -10.09 17.38
C ALA A 379 -27.07 -9.06 18.27
N VAL A 380 -28.25 -8.60 17.88
CA VAL A 380 -29.04 -7.66 18.65
C VAL A 380 -29.47 -8.29 19.98
N THR A 381 -29.97 -9.54 19.96
CA THR A 381 -30.35 -10.28 21.17
C THR A 381 -29.18 -10.44 22.12
N ALA A 382 -27.98 -10.83 21.62
CA ALA A 382 -26.80 -10.98 22.44
C ALA A 382 -26.35 -9.65 23.08
N ALA A 383 -26.40 -8.54 22.34
CA ALA A 383 -26.03 -7.22 22.87
C ALA A 383 -27.04 -6.72 23.91
N ILE A 384 -28.36 -6.86 23.65
CA ILE A 384 -29.41 -6.42 24.57
C ILE A 384 -29.38 -7.25 25.85
N THR A 385 -29.15 -8.56 25.78
CA THR A 385 -29.05 -9.44 26.98
C THR A 385 -27.93 -8.91 27.93
N VAL A 386 -26.80 -8.45 27.41
CA VAL A 386 -25.75 -7.87 28.26
C VAL A 386 -26.22 -6.57 28.92
N LEU A 387 -26.95 -5.71 28.17
CA LEU A 387 -27.47 -4.45 28.73
C LEU A 387 -28.58 -4.71 29.76
N GLU A 388 -29.44 -5.70 29.56
CA GLU A 388 -30.48 -6.11 30.55
C GLU A 388 -29.90 -6.72 31.82
N ASP A 389 -28.74 -7.37 31.73
CA ASP A 389 -27.99 -7.89 32.88
C ASP A 389 -27.18 -6.82 33.63
N ALA A 390 -26.99 -5.64 33.04
CA ALA A 390 -26.22 -4.55 33.60
C ALA A 390 -27.09 -3.57 34.41
N PRO A 391 -26.81 -3.34 35.72
CA PRO A 391 -27.65 -2.48 36.57
C PRO A 391 -27.56 -0.99 36.21
N GLN A 392 -26.65 -0.60 35.32
CA GLN A 392 -26.43 0.80 34.86
C GLN A 392 -27.53 1.32 33.92
N PHE A 393 -28.32 0.43 33.32
CA PHE A 393 -29.34 0.79 32.33
C PHE A 393 -30.74 0.54 32.85
N ASN A 394 -31.69 1.39 32.44
CA ASN A 394 -33.11 1.16 32.74
C ASN A 394 -33.68 0.04 31.84
N ALA A 395 -33.19 -1.17 32.07
CA ALA A 395 -33.58 -2.40 31.38
C ALA A 395 -33.28 -3.62 32.26
N GLY A 396 -34.09 -4.65 32.23
CA GLY A 396 -33.83 -5.89 32.95
C GLY A 396 -33.50 -5.66 34.44
N ARG A 397 -32.26 -5.97 34.83
CA ARG A 397 -31.77 -5.86 36.22
C ARG A 397 -31.78 -4.44 36.77
N GLY A 398 -31.57 -3.42 35.90
CA GLY A 398 -31.54 -2.02 36.29
C GLY A 398 -32.87 -1.28 36.12
N ALA A 399 -33.96 -2.01 35.79
CA ALA A 399 -35.25 -1.40 35.53
C ALA A 399 -35.79 -0.64 36.75
N VAL A 400 -36.32 0.55 36.49
CA VAL A 400 -36.97 1.39 37.51
C VAL A 400 -38.30 0.78 37.95
N PHE A 401 -38.74 1.16 39.16
CA PHE A 401 -40.06 0.72 39.63
C PHE A 401 -41.19 1.48 38.94
N THR A 402 -42.28 0.78 38.66
CA THR A 402 -43.57 1.39 38.30
C THR A 402 -44.13 2.22 39.43
N HIS A 403 -45.24 2.97 39.16
CA HIS A 403 -45.98 3.71 40.19
C HIS A 403 -46.42 2.79 41.34
N ASP A 404 -46.74 1.54 41.09
CA ASP A 404 -47.16 0.55 42.07
C ASP A 404 -46.01 -0.15 42.80
N GLY A 405 -44.79 0.29 42.61
CA GLY A 405 -43.58 -0.28 43.24
C GLY A 405 -43.18 -1.65 42.71
N LYS A 406 -43.59 -2.00 41.48
CA LYS A 406 -43.22 -3.26 40.80
C LYS A 406 -42.20 -3.01 39.68
N ASN A 407 -41.42 -4.01 39.36
CA ASN A 407 -40.61 -3.99 38.13
C ASN A 407 -41.43 -4.66 37.02
N GLU A 408 -41.68 -3.92 35.96
CA GLU A 408 -42.29 -4.38 34.72
C GLU A 408 -41.32 -4.06 33.58
N LEU A 409 -41.15 -4.99 32.66
CA LEU A 409 -40.18 -4.92 31.58
C LEU A 409 -40.89 -4.96 30.24
N ASP A 410 -40.42 -4.17 29.31
CA ASP A 410 -40.86 -4.17 27.92
C ASP A 410 -39.69 -4.53 27.04
N SER A 411 -39.95 -5.21 25.92
CA SER A 411 -38.93 -5.45 24.88
C SER A 411 -39.60 -5.55 23.52
N SER A 412 -38.83 -5.18 22.50
CA SER A 412 -39.23 -5.33 21.09
C SER A 412 -38.03 -5.61 20.20
N ILE A 413 -38.26 -6.37 19.15
CA ILE A 413 -37.25 -6.71 18.15
C ILE A 413 -37.89 -6.72 16.76
N MET A 414 -37.16 -6.31 15.75
CA MET A 414 -37.60 -6.29 14.36
C MET A 414 -36.51 -6.85 13.44
N ASP A 415 -36.92 -7.72 12.54
CA ASP A 415 -36.07 -8.18 11.43
C ASP A 415 -36.25 -7.26 10.23
N GLY A 416 -35.21 -6.49 9.91
CA GLY A 416 -35.19 -5.54 8.80
C GLY A 416 -35.29 -6.20 7.41
N ALA A 417 -34.89 -7.46 7.28
CA ALA A 417 -34.95 -8.18 6.00
C ALA A 417 -36.38 -8.58 5.64
N THR A 418 -37.18 -8.96 6.65
CA THR A 418 -38.57 -9.44 6.47
C THR A 418 -39.64 -8.42 6.88
N GLY A 419 -39.24 -7.37 7.61
CA GLY A 419 -40.14 -6.40 8.21
C GLY A 419 -40.97 -6.95 9.37
N LYS A 420 -40.73 -8.19 9.80
CA LYS A 420 -41.46 -8.80 10.93
C LYS A 420 -40.94 -8.25 12.25
N ALA A 421 -41.85 -7.96 13.16
CA ALA A 421 -41.52 -7.48 14.50
C ALA A 421 -42.27 -8.30 15.56
N GLY A 422 -41.68 -8.36 16.75
CA GLY A 422 -42.28 -8.90 17.96
C GLY A 422 -42.05 -7.93 19.12
N ALA A 423 -43.01 -7.93 20.07
CA ALA A 423 -42.87 -7.12 21.26
C ALA A 423 -43.57 -7.81 22.46
N VAL A 424 -43.06 -7.55 23.65
CA VAL A 424 -43.69 -7.90 24.93
C VAL A 424 -43.73 -6.64 25.80
N ALA A 425 -44.75 -6.53 26.64
CA ALA A 425 -44.91 -5.41 27.57
C ALA A 425 -45.42 -5.88 28.93
N GLY A 426 -45.01 -5.21 30.00
CA GLY A 426 -45.46 -5.47 31.37
C GLY A 426 -45.04 -6.84 31.91
N VAL A 427 -43.98 -7.46 31.36
CA VAL A 427 -43.52 -8.77 31.85
C VAL A 427 -42.71 -8.58 33.15
N HIS A 428 -42.92 -9.47 34.13
CA HIS A 428 -42.28 -9.36 35.45
C HIS A 428 -41.72 -10.68 36.01
N ARG A 429 -41.74 -11.75 35.21
CA ARG A 429 -41.20 -13.08 35.58
C ARG A 429 -40.12 -13.58 34.63
N VAL A 430 -39.61 -12.72 33.82
CA VAL A 430 -38.56 -13.00 32.82
C VAL A 430 -37.31 -12.21 33.17
N LYS A 431 -36.15 -12.84 33.14
CA LYS A 431 -34.86 -12.17 33.40
C LYS A 431 -34.50 -11.24 32.26
N ASN A 432 -34.60 -11.75 31.02
CA ASN A 432 -34.21 -11.05 29.80
C ASN A 432 -35.40 -11.03 28.84
N PRO A 433 -36.22 -9.98 28.81
CA PRO A 433 -37.40 -9.92 27.97
C PRO A 433 -37.11 -9.94 26.46
N ILE A 434 -35.87 -9.69 26.03
CA ILE A 434 -35.47 -9.78 24.61
C ILE A 434 -35.35 -11.23 24.12
N THR A 435 -35.18 -12.20 25.01
CA THR A 435 -35.09 -13.63 24.68
C THR A 435 -36.44 -14.30 24.75
#